data_4ad49b5bffe06eb0a1523af92744433c
#
_entry.id   4ad49b5bffe06eb0a1523af92744433c
#
_cell.length_a   1.000
_cell.length_b   1.000
_cell.length_c   1.000
_cell.angle_alpha   90.00
_cell.angle_beta   90.00
_cell.angle_gamma   90.00
#
_symmetry.space_group_name_H-M   'P 1'
#
loop_
_entity.id
_entity.type
_entity.pdbx_description
1 polymer ?
#
loop_
_entity_poly.entity_id
_entity_poly.type
_entity_poly.pdbx_seq_one_letter_code
_entity_poly.pdbx_strand_id
1 'polypeptide(L)'
;MKNYYVLGTSDSSTKNAYNILMKRLDEKKYPLYTKTPHLHRIQSNDEVVFYLAGKKDKAQNFLGEAIISSVETSSELLIDPDKERYVVEKYLILDKIKIFKAPVHIKSIITKLDFIINKSNYGVYLMGGVKKISENDYKLITSK
;
A
#
# COMPACT_ATOMS: atom_id res chain seq x y z
N MET A 1 -3.27 -20.25 -3.36
CA MET A 1 -2.95 -19.40 -4.53
C MET A 1 -2.50 -18.03 -4.07
N LYS A 2 -1.41 -17.53 -4.63
CA LYS A 2 -0.86 -16.23 -4.27
C LYS A 2 -1.67 -15.10 -4.90
N ASN A 3 -1.95 -14.06 -4.13
CA ASN A 3 -2.58 -12.85 -4.63
C ASN A 3 -1.61 -11.68 -4.53
N TYR A 4 -1.90 -10.62 -5.26
CA TYR A 4 -1.05 -9.43 -5.35
C TYR A 4 -1.88 -8.18 -5.03
N TYR A 5 -1.30 -7.28 -4.25
CA TYR A 5 -2.01 -6.07 -3.82
C TYR A 5 -1.14 -4.84 -3.89
N VAL A 6 -1.78 -3.70 -4.14
CA VAL A 6 -1.18 -2.38 -3.90
C VAL A 6 -1.62 -1.94 -2.52
N LEU A 7 -0.67 -1.56 -1.69
CA LEU A 7 -0.93 -0.93 -0.40
C LEU A 7 -0.64 0.56 -0.52
N GLY A 8 -1.68 1.37 -0.44
CA GLY A 8 -1.57 2.82 -0.56
C GLY A 8 -1.44 3.48 0.81
N THR A 9 -0.45 4.35 0.95
CA THR A 9 -0.26 5.15 2.15
C THR A 9 -0.52 6.61 1.81
N SER A 10 -1.34 7.29 2.62
CA SER A 10 -1.73 8.68 2.40
C SER A 10 -1.07 9.61 3.42
N ASP A 11 -1.01 10.90 3.08
CA ASP A 11 -0.56 11.92 4.03
C ASP A 11 -1.53 12.02 5.21
N SER A 12 -0.99 12.32 6.40
CA SER A 12 -1.81 12.78 7.52
C SER A 12 -1.63 14.28 7.67
N SER A 13 -2.33 14.90 8.63
CA SER A 13 -2.21 16.34 8.87
C SER A 13 -0.83 16.75 9.33
N THR A 14 -0.09 15.85 9.98
CA THR A 14 1.21 16.17 10.60
C THR A 14 2.38 15.48 9.92
N LYS A 15 2.14 14.44 9.10
CA LYS A 15 3.21 13.66 8.47
C LYS A 15 2.87 13.38 7.01
N ASN A 16 3.90 13.38 6.15
CA ASN A 16 3.70 12.98 4.77
C ASN A 16 3.68 11.45 4.64
N ALA A 17 3.10 10.97 3.55
CA ALA A 17 2.94 9.54 3.30
C ALA A 17 4.29 8.81 3.28
N TYR A 18 5.33 9.45 2.75
CA TYR A 18 6.66 8.84 2.68
C TYR A 18 7.18 8.47 4.07
N ASN A 19 7.12 9.42 5.01
CA ASN A 19 7.60 9.16 6.37
C ASN A 19 6.76 8.12 7.10
N ILE A 20 5.44 8.15 6.87
CA ILE A 20 4.54 7.14 7.46
C ILE A 20 4.91 5.75 6.94
N LEU A 21 5.09 5.60 5.62
CA LEU A 21 5.46 4.32 5.03
C LEU A 21 6.82 3.83 5.52
N MET A 22 7.82 4.71 5.54
CA MET A 22 9.16 4.31 5.98
C MET A 22 9.16 3.77 7.40
N LYS A 23 8.37 4.38 8.29
CA LYS A 23 8.23 3.88 9.66
C LYS A 23 7.60 2.48 9.67
N ARG A 24 6.55 2.26 8.87
CA ARG A 24 5.90 0.96 8.77
C ARG A 24 6.86 -0.11 8.25
N LEU A 25 7.68 0.22 7.26
CA LEU A 25 8.66 -0.72 6.71
C LEU A 25 9.78 -1.01 7.70
N ASP A 26 10.20 -0.01 8.46
CA ASP A 26 11.21 -0.19 9.50
C ASP A 26 10.69 -1.13 10.59
N GLU A 27 9.43 -0.99 10.96
CA GLU A 27 8.77 -1.85 11.94
C GLU A 27 8.36 -3.20 11.36
N LYS A 28 8.40 -3.36 10.04
CA LYS A 28 7.96 -4.55 9.28
C LYS A 28 6.49 -4.89 9.56
N LYS A 29 5.68 -3.87 9.72
CA LYS A 29 4.31 -4.00 10.18
C LYS A 29 3.44 -2.97 9.47
N TYR A 30 2.39 -3.42 8.79
CA TYR A 30 1.50 -2.53 8.05
C TYR A 30 0.07 -2.68 8.58
N PRO A 31 -0.54 -1.60 9.09
CA PRO A 31 -1.88 -1.70 9.68
C PRO A 31 -2.97 -1.73 8.63
N LEU A 32 -3.98 -2.55 8.87
CA LEU A 32 -5.22 -2.54 8.11
C LEU A 32 -6.35 -2.14 9.05
N TYR A 33 -7.07 -1.10 8.67
CA TYR A 33 -8.13 -0.54 9.49
C TYR A 33 -9.47 -1.18 9.20
N THR A 34 -10.43 -0.98 10.10
CA THR A 34 -11.83 -1.33 9.88
C THR A 34 -12.29 -0.74 8.54
N LYS A 35 -13.04 -1.51 7.76
CA LYS A 35 -13.56 -1.13 6.44
C LYS A 35 -12.50 -1.04 5.33
N THR A 36 -11.26 -1.47 5.58
CA THR A 36 -10.26 -1.55 4.52
C THR A 36 -10.70 -2.60 3.49
N PRO A 37 -10.65 -2.29 2.19
CA PRO A 37 -10.93 -3.30 1.16
C PRO A 37 -10.00 -4.50 1.30
N HIS A 38 -10.52 -5.68 1.02
CA HIS A 38 -9.79 -6.95 1.08
C HIS A 38 -9.25 -7.33 2.46
N LEU A 39 -9.72 -6.67 3.53
CA LEU A 39 -9.28 -6.91 4.91
C LEU A 39 -9.29 -8.40 5.29
N HIS A 40 -10.30 -9.14 4.87
CA HIS A 40 -10.45 -10.55 5.21
C HIS A 40 -9.90 -11.52 4.17
N ARG A 41 -9.33 -11.02 3.07
CA ARG A 41 -8.81 -11.84 1.98
C ARG A 41 -7.30 -11.87 1.91
N ILE A 42 -6.67 -10.78 2.30
CA ILE A 42 -5.21 -10.70 2.27
C ILE A 42 -4.61 -11.63 3.33
N GLN A 43 -3.63 -12.42 2.96
CA GLN A 43 -3.11 -13.48 3.81
C GLN A 43 -1.62 -13.70 3.60
N SER A 44 -1.03 -14.57 4.42
CA SER A 44 0.39 -14.90 4.30
C SER A 44 0.72 -15.45 2.92
N ASN A 45 1.92 -15.19 2.46
CA ASN A 45 2.48 -15.49 1.13
C ASN A 45 1.96 -14.59 0.01
N ASP A 46 0.98 -13.74 0.25
CA ASP A 46 0.60 -12.74 -0.74
C ASP A 46 1.73 -11.72 -0.88
N GLU A 47 1.84 -11.11 -2.05
CA GLU A 47 2.86 -10.10 -2.33
C GLU A 47 2.23 -8.73 -2.49
N VAL A 48 2.94 -7.72 -2.03
CA VAL A 48 2.44 -6.36 -2.03
C VAL A 48 3.46 -5.39 -2.62
N VAL A 49 2.95 -4.32 -3.24
CA VAL A 49 3.75 -3.15 -3.63
C VAL A 49 3.22 -1.95 -2.87
N PHE A 50 4.13 -1.05 -2.52
CA PHE A 50 3.79 0.13 -1.73
C PHE A 50 3.66 1.35 -2.63
N TYR A 51 2.53 2.03 -2.53
CA TYR A 51 2.22 3.23 -3.31
C TYR A 51 2.00 4.42 -2.38
N LEU A 52 2.58 5.56 -2.72
CA LEU A 52 2.35 6.80 -1.98
C LEU A 52 1.26 7.61 -2.66
N ALA A 53 0.12 7.71 -2.00
CA ALA A 53 -0.95 8.61 -2.39
C ALA A 53 -0.66 10.01 -1.84
N GLY A 54 -1.50 10.98 -2.20
CA GLY A 54 -1.34 12.33 -1.69
C GLY A 54 -0.61 13.25 -2.65
N LYS A 55 -0.08 14.34 -2.12
CA LYS A 55 0.50 15.42 -2.94
C LYS A 55 1.87 15.88 -2.45
N LYS A 56 2.40 15.25 -1.40
CA LYS A 56 3.66 15.66 -0.80
C LYS A 56 4.82 14.85 -1.36
N ASP A 57 5.93 14.78 -0.63
CA ASP A 57 7.17 14.17 -1.09
C ASP A 57 6.95 12.76 -1.65
N LYS A 58 7.46 12.52 -2.85
CA LYS A 58 7.41 11.25 -3.58
C LYS A 58 5.99 10.73 -3.83
N ALA A 59 4.97 11.58 -3.74
CA ALA A 59 3.59 11.19 -4.01
C ALA A 59 3.42 10.61 -5.40
N GLN A 60 2.46 9.69 -5.53
CA GLN A 60 2.12 9.02 -6.78
C GLN A 60 3.24 8.13 -7.33
N ASN A 61 4.11 7.65 -6.45
CA ASN A 61 5.16 6.71 -6.78
C ASN A 61 4.97 5.37 -6.07
N PHE A 62 5.38 4.30 -6.75
CA PHE A 62 5.58 3.01 -6.10
C PHE A 62 7.00 2.99 -5.56
N LEU A 63 7.17 2.65 -4.29
CA LEU A 63 8.48 2.74 -3.61
C LEU A 63 9.14 1.41 -3.32
N GLY A 64 8.39 0.33 -3.30
CA GLY A 64 8.98 -0.95 -2.95
C GLY A 64 7.98 -2.08 -2.96
N GLU A 65 8.45 -3.25 -2.55
CA GLU A 65 7.66 -4.48 -2.50
C GLU A 65 7.98 -5.28 -1.26
N ALA A 66 7.11 -6.21 -0.90
CA ALA A 66 7.33 -7.13 0.21
C ALA A 66 6.47 -8.37 0.03
N ILE A 67 6.77 -9.39 0.85
CA ILE A 67 5.93 -10.58 0.98
C ILE A 67 5.29 -10.53 2.36
N ILE A 68 4.03 -10.92 2.46
CA ILE A 68 3.35 -11.00 3.75
C ILE A 68 3.73 -12.32 4.40
N SER A 69 4.42 -12.26 5.53
CA SER A 69 4.82 -13.47 6.25
C SER A 69 3.70 -14.00 7.13
N SER A 70 2.92 -13.10 7.73
CA SER A 70 1.77 -13.48 8.56
C SER A 70 0.81 -12.30 8.69
N VAL A 71 -0.39 -12.59 9.17
CA VAL A 71 -1.42 -11.57 9.46
C VAL A 71 -1.81 -11.73 10.93
N GLU A 72 -1.64 -10.65 11.68
CA GLU A 72 -1.99 -10.65 13.11
C GLU A 72 -3.29 -9.90 13.32
N THR A 73 -4.21 -10.50 14.08
CA THR A 73 -5.45 -9.83 14.48
C THR A 73 -5.13 -8.78 15.54
N SER A 74 -5.80 -7.64 15.48
CA SER A 74 -5.62 -6.55 16.42
C SER A 74 -6.96 -5.89 16.72
N SER A 75 -7.01 -5.16 17.82
CA SER A 75 -8.12 -4.26 18.13
C SER A 75 -7.57 -2.93 18.64
N GLU A 76 -6.33 -2.63 18.27
CA GLU A 76 -5.64 -1.42 18.73
C GLU A 76 -6.33 -0.16 18.20
N LEU A 77 -6.65 0.75 19.12
CA LEU A 77 -7.19 2.06 18.76
C LEU A 77 -6.03 3.04 18.58
N LEU A 78 -5.91 3.56 17.36
CA LEU A 78 -4.97 4.62 17.07
C LEU A 78 -5.72 5.96 17.01
N ILE A 79 -5.13 6.97 17.64
CA ILE A 79 -5.69 8.33 17.62
C ILE A 79 -4.76 9.19 16.79
N ASP A 80 -5.27 9.70 15.67
CA ASP A 80 -4.56 10.64 14.81
C ASP A 80 -4.56 12.02 15.48
N PRO A 81 -3.50 12.83 15.31
CA PRO A 81 -3.49 14.24 15.77
C PRO A 81 -4.68 15.07 15.25
N ASP A 82 -5.29 14.68 14.14
CA ASP A 82 -6.50 15.30 13.62
C ASP A 82 -7.77 14.90 14.36
N LYS A 83 -7.64 14.21 15.49
CA LYS A 83 -8.75 13.70 16.29
C LYS A 83 -9.55 12.60 15.60
N GLU A 84 -9.04 12.03 14.55
CA GLU A 84 -9.63 10.86 13.94
C GLU A 84 -9.20 9.62 14.72
N ARG A 85 -10.13 8.69 14.87
CA ARG A 85 -9.89 7.44 15.56
C ARG A 85 -9.95 6.30 14.58
N TYR A 86 -8.90 5.50 14.56
CA TYR A 86 -8.82 4.34 13.68
C TYR A 86 -8.64 3.09 14.53
N VAL A 87 -9.43 2.06 14.24
CA VAL A 87 -9.22 0.75 14.85
C VAL A 87 -8.42 -0.08 13.87
N VAL A 88 -7.26 -0.54 14.30
CA VAL A 88 -6.45 -1.47 13.53
C VAL A 88 -7.01 -2.87 13.75
N GLU A 89 -7.62 -3.46 12.75
CA GLU A 89 -8.17 -4.81 12.87
C GLU A 89 -7.12 -5.88 12.60
N LYS A 90 -6.17 -5.60 11.73
CA LYS A 90 -5.09 -6.54 11.41
C LYS A 90 -3.81 -5.79 11.16
N TYR A 91 -2.69 -6.45 11.48
CA TYR A 91 -1.36 -6.04 11.04
C TYR A 91 -0.84 -7.06 10.04
N LEU A 92 -0.37 -6.58 8.91
CA LEU A 92 0.39 -7.40 7.97
C LEU A 92 1.84 -7.39 8.43
N ILE A 93 2.39 -8.56 8.71
CA ILE A 93 3.80 -8.69 9.06
C ILE A 93 4.56 -8.90 7.77
N LEU A 94 5.50 -8.00 7.50
CA LEU A 94 6.20 -7.94 6.22
C LEU A 94 7.54 -8.65 6.28
N ASP A 95 7.89 -9.31 5.17
CA ASP A 95 9.16 -9.96 5.01
C ASP A 95 9.71 -9.66 3.60
N LYS A 96 11.00 -9.85 3.41
CA LYS A 96 11.67 -9.64 2.12
C LYS A 96 11.34 -8.26 1.54
N ILE A 97 11.38 -7.25 2.38
CA ILE A 97 11.11 -5.88 1.97
C ILE A 97 12.22 -5.42 1.04
N LYS A 98 11.82 -4.93 -0.13
CA LYS A 98 12.76 -4.39 -1.11
C LYS A 98 12.31 -2.99 -1.50
N ILE A 99 13.14 -1.99 -1.19
CA ILE A 99 12.89 -0.62 -1.62
C ILE A 99 13.52 -0.43 -2.99
N PHE A 100 12.75 0.07 -3.95
CA PHE A 100 13.23 0.25 -5.32
C PHE A 100 14.36 1.28 -5.35
N LYS A 101 15.35 1.02 -6.19
CA LYS A 101 16.49 1.92 -6.38
C LYS A 101 16.03 3.32 -6.77
N ALA A 102 15.00 3.38 -7.63
CA ALA A 102 14.35 4.63 -8.01
C ALA A 102 12.84 4.43 -7.90
N PRO A 103 12.11 5.38 -7.30
CA PRO A 103 10.66 5.30 -7.25
C PRO A 103 10.07 5.21 -8.66
N VAL A 104 8.99 4.42 -8.80
CA VAL A 104 8.30 4.26 -10.08
C VAL A 104 7.06 5.13 -10.07
N HIS A 105 7.09 6.25 -10.78
CA HIS A 105 5.93 7.13 -10.86
C HIS A 105 4.82 6.45 -11.64
N ILE A 106 3.59 6.48 -11.11
CA ILE A 106 2.47 5.76 -11.73
C ILE A 106 2.24 6.18 -13.17
N LYS A 107 2.45 7.45 -13.51
CA LYS A 107 2.25 7.94 -14.86
C LYS A 107 3.22 7.33 -15.87
N SER A 108 4.37 6.82 -15.43
CA SER A 108 5.33 6.19 -16.33
C SER A 108 4.87 4.83 -16.83
N ILE A 109 3.93 4.17 -16.14
CA ILE A 109 3.46 2.83 -16.49
C ILE A 109 1.94 2.74 -16.59
N ILE A 110 1.22 3.83 -16.32
CA ILE A 110 -0.25 3.81 -16.19
C ILE A 110 -0.97 3.25 -17.42
N THR A 111 -0.47 3.51 -18.62
CA THR A 111 -1.11 3.02 -19.83
C THR A 111 -1.06 1.50 -19.97
N LYS A 112 -0.15 0.85 -19.26
CA LYS A 112 0.04 -0.59 -19.29
C LYS A 112 -0.58 -1.33 -18.11
N LEU A 113 -1.10 -0.59 -17.12
CA LEU A 113 -1.71 -1.20 -15.95
C LEU A 113 -3.15 -1.60 -16.23
N ASP A 114 -3.47 -2.87 -16.04
CA ASP A 114 -4.79 -3.41 -16.34
C ASP A 114 -5.85 -2.99 -15.32
N PHE A 115 -5.45 -2.84 -14.05
CA PHE A 115 -6.43 -2.52 -13.01
C PHE A 115 -6.93 -1.07 -13.07
N ILE A 116 -6.30 -0.21 -13.85
CA ILE A 116 -6.72 1.18 -14.02
C ILE A 116 -7.34 1.34 -15.40
N ILE A 117 -8.66 1.37 -15.46
CA ILE A 117 -9.39 1.48 -16.73
C ILE A 117 -9.43 2.93 -17.20
N ASN A 118 -9.78 3.87 -16.32
CA ASN A 118 -9.78 5.29 -16.64
C ASN A 118 -8.43 5.91 -16.31
N LYS A 119 -7.57 6.03 -17.34
CA LYS A 119 -6.17 6.47 -17.14
C LYS A 119 -6.06 7.94 -16.72
N SER A 120 -7.05 8.77 -17.04
CA SER A 120 -7.02 10.19 -16.66
C SER A 120 -7.49 10.41 -15.22
N ASN A 121 -8.20 9.47 -14.63
CA ASN A 121 -8.70 9.56 -13.26
C ASN A 121 -8.23 8.35 -12.44
N TYR A 122 -6.94 8.07 -12.50
CA TYR A 122 -6.37 6.86 -11.89
C TYR A 122 -6.44 6.85 -10.36
N GLY A 123 -6.48 8.01 -9.74
CA GLY A 123 -6.51 8.10 -8.26
C GLY A 123 -7.68 7.37 -7.65
N VAL A 124 -8.81 7.29 -8.35
CA VAL A 124 -10.01 6.59 -7.87
C VAL A 124 -9.73 5.11 -7.62
N TYR A 125 -8.88 4.49 -8.44
CA TYR A 125 -8.56 3.06 -8.34
C TYR A 125 -7.64 2.74 -7.16
N LEU A 126 -7.05 3.75 -6.54
CA LEU A 126 -6.12 3.59 -5.42
C LEU A 126 -6.70 4.09 -4.10
N MET A 127 -7.97 4.48 -4.11
CA MET A 127 -8.68 4.87 -2.90
C MET A 127 -8.95 3.65 -2.01
N GLY A 128 -9.01 3.89 -0.70
CA GLY A 128 -9.31 2.84 0.28
C GLY A 128 -8.09 2.10 0.80
N GLY A 129 -6.91 2.40 0.30
CA GLY A 129 -5.65 1.91 0.85
C GLY A 129 -5.17 0.55 0.33
N VAL A 130 -6.07 -0.35 -0.08
CA VAL A 130 -5.69 -1.68 -0.57
C VAL A 130 -6.42 -1.96 -1.88
N LYS A 131 -5.66 -2.39 -2.89
CA LYS A 131 -6.22 -2.74 -4.20
C LYS A 131 -5.62 -4.04 -4.68
N LYS A 132 -6.48 -5.02 -5.00
CA LYS A 132 -6.02 -6.28 -5.60
C LYS A 132 -5.65 -6.04 -7.07
N ILE A 133 -4.51 -6.57 -7.49
CA ILE A 133 -4.03 -6.43 -8.86
C ILE A 133 -3.66 -7.80 -9.43
N SER A 134 -3.49 -7.86 -10.75
CA SER A 134 -3.04 -9.07 -11.42
C SER A 134 -1.54 -9.28 -11.23
N GLU A 135 -1.11 -10.51 -11.44
CA GLU A 135 0.33 -10.82 -11.44
C GLU A 135 1.06 -10.01 -12.51
N ASN A 136 0.44 -9.81 -13.66
CA ASN A 136 1.04 -9.02 -14.73
C ASN A 136 1.28 -7.58 -14.29
N ASP A 137 0.31 -6.95 -13.65
CA ASP A 137 0.48 -5.59 -13.14
C ASP A 137 1.56 -5.54 -12.07
N TYR A 138 1.58 -6.53 -11.17
CA TYR A 138 2.59 -6.61 -10.13
C TYR A 138 4.00 -6.69 -10.73
N LYS A 139 4.19 -7.57 -11.71
CA LYS A 139 5.49 -7.73 -12.39
C LYS A 139 5.88 -6.46 -13.13
N LEU A 140 4.94 -5.78 -13.76
CA LEU A 140 5.20 -4.52 -14.46
C LEU A 140 5.74 -3.46 -13.48
N ILE A 141 5.13 -3.34 -12.31
CA ILE A 141 5.55 -2.38 -11.29
C ILE A 141 6.93 -2.75 -10.72
N THR A 142 7.14 -4.02 -10.41
CA THR A 142 8.36 -4.47 -9.70
C THR A 142 9.57 -4.68 -10.60
N SER A 143 9.38 -4.74 -11.91
CA SER A 143 10.47 -4.92 -12.87
C SER A 143 11.18 -3.62 -13.26
N LYS A 144 10.74 -2.47 -12.76
CA LYS A 144 11.31 -1.17 -13.08
C LYS A 144 12.51 -0.80 -12.22
#